data_3409efbddafb610236dbcaa42007ca1f
#
_entry.id   3409efbddafb610236dbcaa42007ca1f
#
_cell.length_a   1.000
_cell.length_b   1.000
_cell.length_c   1.000
_cell.angle_alpha   90.00
_cell.angle_beta   90.00
_cell.angle_gamma   90.00
#
_symmetry.space_group_name_H-M   'P 1'
#
loop_
_entity.id
_entity.type
_entity.pdbx_description
1 polymer ?
#
loop_
_entity_poly.entity_id
_entity_poly.type
_entity_poly.pdbx_seq_one_letter_code
_entity_poly.pdbx_strand_id
1 'polypeptide(L)'
;MKLLIIEDEPDMRNALKKGFIKKDYLVDTAEDGEEGSYLALVNTYDVIVLDLNLPGKDGLEILQEIRDRSKTQRVIILSARSSVPDKITGLDMGANDYLAKPFDFMELEARVRSLARREMVQNDTKINIHNLVIDTVQKKVSYNGEKIELTPKEYAILEYLGDVV
;
A
#
# COMPACT_ATOMS: atom_id res chain seq x y z
N MET A 1 -7.62 1.39 9.08
CA MET A 1 -6.71 0.79 8.10
C MET A 1 -7.12 -0.62 7.81
N LYS A 2 -7.20 -1.00 6.54
CA LYS A 2 -7.60 -2.34 6.11
C LYS A 2 -6.42 -3.09 5.51
N LEU A 3 -6.16 -4.30 6.02
CA LEU A 3 -5.01 -5.12 5.73
C LEU A 3 -5.45 -6.47 5.17
N LEU A 4 -4.76 -6.94 4.13
CA LEU A 4 -4.87 -8.31 3.65
C LEU A 4 -3.58 -9.05 4.00
N ILE A 5 -3.70 -10.23 4.61
CA ILE A 5 -2.58 -11.12 4.92
C ILE A 5 -2.73 -12.39 4.11
N ILE A 6 -1.76 -12.68 3.25
CA ILE A 6 -1.72 -13.89 2.44
C ILE A 6 -0.60 -14.78 2.98
N GLU A 7 -0.98 -15.80 3.75
CA GLU A 7 -0.07 -16.69 4.48
C GLU A 7 -0.71 -18.07 4.61
N ASP A 8 -0.01 -19.12 4.21
CA ASP A 8 -0.55 -20.48 4.24
C ASP A 8 -0.43 -21.16 5.61
N GLU A 9 0.55 -20.79 6.43
CA GLU A 9 0.72 -21.38 7.75
C GLU A 9 -0.33 -20.87 8.73
N PRO A 10 -1.20 -21.77 9.30
CA PRO A 10 -2.31 -21.32 10.15
C PRO A 10 -1.88 -20.58 11.41
N ASP A 11 -0.83 -21.05 12.09
CA ASP A 11 -0.37 -20.43 13.33
C ASP A 11 0.15 -19.01 13.09
N MET A 12 0.96 -18.85 12.08
CA MET A 12 1.49 -17.52 11.67
C MET A 12 0.35 -16.59 11.25
N ARG A 13 -0.54 -17.08 10.39
CA ARG A 13 -1.69 -16.31 9.90
C ARG A 13 -2.58 -15.83 11.05
N ASN A 14 -2.90 -16.71 12.00
CA ASN A 14 -3.72 -16.37 13.15
C ASN A 14 -3.01 -15.41 14.11
N ALA A 15 -1.71 -15.60 14.33
CA ALA A 15 -0.92 -14.71 15.19
C ALA A 15 -0.85 -13.29 14.59
N LEU A 16 -0.62 -13.17 13.30
CA LEU A 16 -0.60 -11.87 12.60
C LEU A 16 -1.98 -11.21 12.65
N LYS A 17 -3.03 -11.94 12.36
CA LYS A 17 -4.40 -11.42 12.42
C LYS A 17 -4.72 -10.86 13.82
N LYS A 18 -4.45 -11.61 14.87
CA LYS A 18 -4.70 -11.17 16.26
C LYS A 18 -3.87 -9.94 16.61
N GLY A 19 -2.60 -9.92 16.22
CA GLY A 19 -1.71 -8.79 16.50
C GLY A 19 -2.19 -7.51 15.84
N PHE A 20 -2.57 -7.56 14.59
CA PHE A 20 -3.06 -6.38 13.88
C PHE A 20 -4.45 -5.92 14.34
N ILE A 21 -5.35 -6.85 14.68
CA ILE A 21 -6.66 -6.48 15.24
C ILE A 21 -6.49 -5.71 16.55
N LYS A 22 -5.54 -6.11 17.41
CA LYS A 22 -5.24 -5.38 18.65
C LYS A 22 -4.73 -3.96 18.40
N LYS A 23 -4.20 -3.69 17.21
CA LYS A 23 -3.74 -2.36 16.78
C LYS A 23 -4.79 -1.61 15.97
N ASP A 24 -6.05 -2.04 16.06
CA ASP A 24 -7.21 -1.42 15.41
C ASP A 24 -7.22 -1.50 13.88
N TYR A 25 -6.54 -2.50 13.30
CA TYR A 25 -6.64 -2.80 11.87
C TYR A 25 -7.86 -3.66 11.58
N LEU A 26 -8.48 -3.43 10.43
CA LEU A 26 -9.42 -4.38 9.82
C LEU A 26 -8.59 -5.37 9.01
N VAL A 27 -8.76 -6.66 9.26
CA VAL A 27 -7.88 -7.69 8.70
C VAL A 27 -8.69 -8.75 7.96
N ASP A 28 -8.38 -8.94 6.67
CA ASP A 28 -8.77 -10.12 5.91
C ASP A 28 -7.55 -11.04 5.77
N THR A 29 -7.78 -12.35 5.71
CA THR A 29 -6.72 -13.33 5.53
C THR A 29 -7.01 -14.25 4.35
N ALA A 30 -5.96 -14.75 3.71
CA ALA A 30 -6.02 -15.76 2.66
C ALA A 30 -5.04 -16.90 2.98
N GLU A 31 -5.45 -18.12 2.73
CA GLU A 31 -4.67 -19.33 3.04
C GLU A 31 -3.76 -19.75 1.89
N ASP A 32 -4.06 -19.30 0.68
CA ASP A 32 -3.31 -19.65 -0.53
C ASP A 32 -3.28 -18.49 -1.51
N GLY A 33 -2.56 -18.72 -2.60
CA GLY A 33 -2.37 -17.68 -3.61
C GLY A 33 -3.61 -17.34 -4.40
N GLU A 34 -4.49 -18.29 -4.65
CA GLU A 34 -5.73 -18.04 -5.42
C GLU A 34 -6.73 -17.21 -4.62
N GLU A 35 -6.94 -17.58 -3.35
CA GLU A 35 -7.78 -16.78 -2.44
C GLU A 35 -7.23 -15.38 -2.25
N GLY A 36 -5.92 -15.25 -2.06
CA GLY A 36 -5.25 -13.97 -1.91
C GLY A 36 -5.39 -13.08 -3.14
N SER A 37 -5.20 -13.64 -4.31
CA SER A 37 -5.38 -12.94 -5.59
C SER A 37 -6.83 -12.50 -5.79
N TYR A 38 -7.79 -13.35 -5.46
CA TYR A 38 -9.22 -13.03 -5.54
C TYR A 38 -9.59 -11.88 -4.60
N LEU A 39 -9.18 -11.96 -3.33
CA LEU A 39 -9.48 -10.90 -2.35
C LEU A 39 -8.84 -9.57 -2.75
N ALA A 40 -7.61 -9.60 -3.25
CA ALA A 40 -6.94 -8.40 -3.72
C ALA A 40 -7.64 -7.77 -4.94
N LEU A 41 -8.33 -8.59 -5.74
CA LEU A 41 -9.10 -8.10 -6.89
C LEU A 41 -10.41 -7.42 -6.47
N VAL A 42 -11.16 -8.06 -5.55
CA VAL A 42 -12.54 -7.64 -5.24
C VAL A 42 -12.65 -6.62 -4.11
N ASN A 43 -11.61 -6.46 -3.31
CA ASN A 43 -11.57 -5.52 -2.18
C ASN A 43 -10.43 -4.51 -2.33
N THR A 44 -10.55 -3.41 -1.59
CA THR A 44 -9.49 -2.39 -1.50
C THR A 44 -8.79 -2.51 -0.15
N TYR A 45 -7.45 -2.59 -0.16
CA TYR A 45 -6.64 -2.67 1.03
C TYR A 45 -5.61 -1.54 1.08
N ASP A 46 -5.32 -1.06 2.28
CA ASP A 46 -4.26 -0.07 2.48
C ASP A 46 -2.87 -0.71 2.31
N VAL A 47 -2.70 -1.92 2.81
CA VAL A 47 -1.46 -2.70 2.67
C VAL A 47 -1.80 -4.18 2.50
N ILE A 48 -1.03 -4.88 1.68
CA ILE A 48 -1.07 -6.34 1.53
C ILE A 48 0.24 -6.92 2.07
N VAL A 49 0.13 -7.85 3.02
CA VAL A 49 1.26 -8.64 3.52
C VAL A 49 1.25 -9.97 2.77
N LEU A 50 2.32 -10.26 2.06
CA LEU A 50 2.39 -11.38 1.13
C LEU A 50 3.55 -12.31 1.45
N ASP A 51 3.26 -13.59 1.73
CA ASP A 51 4.29 -14.63 1.74
C ASP A 51 4.56 -15.11 0.32
N LEU A 52 5.82 -15.41 0.01
CA LEU A 52 6.20 -15.93 -1.31
C LEU A 52 5.97 -17.43 -1.45
N ASN A 53 6.16 -18.20 -0.37
CA ASN A 53 6.04 -19.65 -0.39
C ASN A 53 4.60 -20.10 -0.12
N LEU A 54 3.75 -19.98 -1.13
CA LEU A 54 2.34 -20.34 -1.03
C LEU A 54 2.04 -21.60 -1.83
N PRO A 55 1.10 -22.45 -1.38
CA PRO A 55 0.64 -23.58 -2.19
C PRO A 55 -0.12 -23.09 -3.43
N GLY A 56 0.04 -23.81 -4.53
CA GLY A 56 -0.64 -23.50 -5.79
C GLY A 56 0.07 -22.37 -6.54
N LYS A 57 -0.30 -21.15 -6.30
CA LYS A 57 0.25 -19.97 -6.97
C LYS A 57 1.40 -19.36 -6.16
N ASP A 58 2.58 -19.18 -6.77
CA ASP A 58 3.72 -18.55 -6.11
C ASP A 58 3.43 -17.08 -5.77
N GLY A 59 3.96 -16.62 -4.64
CA GLY A 59 3.77 -15.24 -4.18
C GLY A 59 4.30 -14.20 -5.16
N LEU A 60 5.36 -14.49 -5.92
CA LEU A 60 5.85 -13.56 -6.95
C LEU A 60 4.86 -13.40 -8.11
N GLU A 61 4.15 -14.47 -8.48
CA GLU A 61 3.06 -14.38 -9.47
C GLU A 61 1.91 -13.50 -8.98
N ILE A 62 1.57 -13.63 -7.69
CA ILE A 62 0.53 -12.78 -7.07
C ILE A 62 0.95 -11.32 -7.08
N LEU A 63 2.20 -11.04 -6.74
CA LEU A 63 2.77 -9.69 -6.78
C LEU A 63 2.65 -9.09 -8.19
N GLN A 64 3.00 -9.88 -9.20
CA GLN A 64 2.87 -9.45 -10.59
C GLN A 64 1.42 -9.14 -10.96
N GLU A 65 0.49 -9.99 -10.58
CA GLU A 65 -0.95 -9.77 -10.82
C GLU A 65 -1.47 -8.51 -10.14
N ILE A 66 -1.03 -8.28 -8.89
CA ILE A 66 -1.39 -7.05 -8.17
C ILE A 66 -0.87 -5.82 -8.91
N ARG A 67 0.39 -5.86 -9.37
CA ARG A 67 1.00 -4.73 -10.09
C ARG A 67 0.39 -4.49 -11.46
N ASP A 68 -0.04 -5.52 -12.14
CA ASP A 68 -0.74 -5.40 -13.43
C ASP A 68 -2.07 -4.65 -13.29
N ARG A 69 -2.72 -4.75 -12.13
CA ARG A 69 -4.00 -4.07 -11.85
C ARG A 69 -3.84 -2.74 -11.14
N SER A 70 -2.82 -2.60 -10.28
CA SER A 70 -2.60 -1.40 -9.49
C SER A 70 -1.11 -1.18 -9.24
N LYS A 71 -0.59 -0.07 -9.74
CA LYS A 71 0.79 0.35 -9.47
C LYS A 71 0.94 1.01 -8.11
N THR A 72 -0.16 1.40 -7.48
CA THR A 72 -0.16 2.15 -6.22
C THR A 72 -0.45 1.30 -4.99
N GLN A 73 -0.93 0.07 -5.16
CA GLN A 73 -1.19 -0.82 -4.03
C GLN A 73 0.09 -1.08 -3.24
N ARG A 74 0.05 -0.84 -1.93
CA ARG A 74 1.20 -1.10 -1.05
C ARG A 74 1.28 -2.58 -0.73
N VAL A 75 2.44 -3.17 -0.98
CA VAL A 75 2.72 -4.60 -0.73
C VAL A 75 4.02 -4.72 0.04
N ILE A 76 3.98 -5.45 1.15
CA ILE A 76 5.17 -5.89 1.88
C ILE A 76 5.30 -7.41 1.78
N ILE A 77 6.46 -7.89 1.37
CA ILE A 77 6.77 -9.32 1.35
C ILE A 77 7.27 -9.75 2.72
N LEU A 78 6.74 -10.85 3.22
CA LEU A 78 7.15 -11.49 4.46
C LEU A 78 7.55 -12.93 4.16
N SER A 79 8.85 -13.24 4.09
CA SER A 79 9.29 -14.51 3.54
C SER A 79 10.54 -15.07 4.21
N ALA A 80 10.62 -16.41 4.24
CA ALA A 80 11.84 -17.14 4.61
C ALA A 80 12.93 -17.05 3.53
N ARG A 81 12.58 -16.66 2.30
CA ARG A 81 13.56 -16.35 1.25
C ARG A 81 14.23 -15.02 1.61
N SER A 82 15.40 -15.08 2.22
CA SER A 82 16.05 -13.92 2.85
C SER A 82 17.41 -13.55 2.25
N SER A 83 17.84 -14.20 1.18
CA SER A 83 19.08 -13.83 0.50
C SER A 83 18.97 -12.42 -0.12
N VAL A 84 20.11 -11.76 -0.32
CA VAL A 84 20.12 -10.45 -0.98
C VAL A 84 19.53 -10.50 -2.39
N PRO A 85 19.85 -11.52 -3.23
CA PRO A 85 19.18 -11.66 -4.53
C PRO A 85 17.67 -11.82 -4.43
N ASP A 86 17.14 -12.58 -3.46
CA ASP A 86 15.69 -12.72 -3.27
C ASP A 86 15.02 -11.39 -2.95
N LYS A 87 15.63 -10.62 -2.06
CA LYS A 87 15.12 -9.29 -1.69
C LYS A 87 15.12 -8.33 -2.87
N ILE A 88 16.19 -8.33 -3.65
CA ILE A 88 16.30 -7.49 -4.85
C ILE A 88 15.21 -7.88 -5.86
N THR A 89 15.02 -9.18 -6.10
CA THR A 89 13.98 -9.67 -7.02
C THR A 89 12.60 -9.19 -6.59
N GLY A 90 12.24 -9.35 -5.32
CA GLY A 90 10.94 -8.92 -4.80
C GLY A 90 10.71 -7.42 -4.94
N LEU A 91 11.72 -6.62 -4.60
CA LEU A 91 11.64 -5.16 -4.70
C LEU A 91 11.58 -4.70 -6.16
N ASP A 92 12.36 -5.30 -7.04
CA ASP A 92 12.36 -4.97 -8.47
C ASP A 92 11.04 -5.33 -9.15
N MET A 93 10.35 -6.38 -8.67
CA MET A 93 9.02 -6.74 -9.15
C MET A 93 7.92 -5.83 -8.60
N GLY A 94 8.24 -4.89 -7.75
CA GLY A 94 7.34 -3.85 -7.30
C GLY A 94 6.85 -3.96 -5.87
N ALA A 95 7.42 -4.82 -5.03
CA ALA A 95 7.15 -4.79 -3.59
C ALA A 95 7.65 -3.48 -2.99
N ASN A 96 6.90 -2.92 -2.06
CA ASN A 96 7.28 -1.68 -1.39
C ASN A 96 8.27 -1.90 -0.25
N ASP A 97 8.28 -3.10 0.34
CA ASP A 97 9.20 -3.49 1.40
C ASP A 97 9.35 -5.01 1.42
N TYR A 98 10.37 -5.49 2.11
CA TYR A 98 10.68 -6.92 2.20
C TYR A 98 11.22 -7.23 3.60
N LEU A 99 10.53 -8.09 4.34
CA LEU A 99 10.92 -8.50 5.70
C LEU A 99 11.16 -10.01 5.75
N ALA A 100 12.36 -10.40 6.21
CA ALA A 100 12.74 -11.80 6.31
C ALA A 100 12.15 -12.47 7.56
N LYS A 101 11.76 -13.73 7.43
CA LYS A 101 11.41 -14.59 8.56
C LYS A 101 12.69 -15.23 9.16
N PRO A 102 12.83 -15.38 10.48
CA PRO A 102 11.93 -14.91 11.52
C PRO A 102 11.99 -13.39 11.73
N PHE A 103 10.89 -12.80 12.15
CA PHE A 103 10.76 -11.35 12.33
C PHE A 103 10.13 -11.03 13.68
N ASP A 104 10.26 -9.77 14.09
CA ASP A 104 9.54 -9.22 15.25
C ASP A 104 8.23 -8.61 14.76
N PHE A 105 7.10 -8.94 15.41
CA PHE A 105 5.80 -8.39 15.03
C PHE A 105 5.79 -6.85 15.10
N MET A 106 6.45 -6.26 16.08
CA MET A 106 6.52 -4.81 16.23
C MET A 106 7.23 -4.14 15.04
N GLU A 107 8.24 -4.82 14.47
CA GLU A 107 8.91 -4.34 13.26
C GLU A 107 7.97 -4.42 12.05
N LEU A 108 7.27 -5.53 11.87
CA LEU A 108 6.29 -5.67 10.78
C LEU A 108 5.20 -4.60 10.87
N GLU A 109 4.61 -4.42 12.05
CA GLU A 109 3.57 -3.41 12.26
C GLU A 109 4.08 -2.00 11.96
N ALA A 110 5.29 -1.66 12.40
CA ALA A 110 5.88 -0.36 12.13
C ALA A 110 6.08 -0.12 10.63
N ARG A 111 6.51 -1.15 9.87
CA ARG A 111 6.69 -1.05 8.42
C ARG A 111 5.35 -0.92 7.70
N VAL A 112 4.34 -1.68 8.10
CA VAL A 112 2.97 -1.59 7.56
C VAL A 112 2.40 -0.18 7.79
N ARG A 113 2.51 0.33 9.01
CA ARG A 113 2.05 1.68 9.36
C ARG A 113 2.76 2.75 8.55
N SER A 114 4.06 2.61 8.33
CA SER A 114 4.85 3.53 7.51
C SER A 114 4.38 3.56 6.06
N LEU A 115 4.08 2.40 5.47
CA LEU A 115 3.57 2.32 4.10
C LEU A 115 2.20 2.98 3.96
N ALA A 116 1.29 2.71 4.87
CA ALA A 116 -0.04 3.31 4.87
C ALA A 116 0.01 4.83 5.04
N ARG A 117 0.90 5.33 5.90
CA ARG A 117 1.07 6.76 6.16
C ARG A 117 1.60 7.52 4.94
N ARG A 118 2.50 6.92 4.14
CA ARG A 118 2.99 7.53 2.89
C ARG A 118 1.85 7.83 1.92
N GLU A 119 0.90 6.93 1.80
CA GLU A 119 -0.27 7.14 0.96
C GLU A 119 -1.16 8.27 1.49
N MET A 120 -1.40 8.34 2.79
CA MET A 120 -2.16 9.41 3.43
C MET A 120 -1.51 10.80 3.21
N VAL A 121 -0.19 10.89 3.32
CA VAL A 121 0.55 12.15 3.08
C VAL A 121 0.41 12.60 1.63
N GLN A 122 0.40 11.67 0.66
CA GLN A 122 0.18 12.02 -0.76
C GLN A 122 -1.22 12.56 -0.99
N ASN A 123 -2.23 12.04 -0.32
CA ASN A 123 -3.61 12.51 -0.43
C ASN A 123 -3.80 13.89 0.21
N ASP A 124 -3.09 14.20 1.29
CA ASP A 124 -3.18 15.48 2.00
C ASP A 124 -2.51 16.64 1.23
N THR A 125 -1.65 16.35 0.25
CA THR A 125 -0.97 17.38 -0.54
C THR A 125 -1.77 17.88 -1.73
N LYS A 126 -2.88 17.24 -2.06
CA LYS A 126 -3.73 17.60 -3.19
C LYS A 126 -5.14 17.93 -2.74
N ILE A 127 -5.60 19.10 -3.15
CA ILE A 127 -6.98 19.53 -2.94
C ILE A 127 -7.73 19.33 -4.25
N ASN A 128 -8.81 18.55 -4.21
CA ASN A 128 -9.66 18.29 -5.37
C ASN A 128 -11.01 18.97 -5.21
N ILE A 129 -11.33 19.90 -6.10
CA ILE A 129 -12.62 20.59 -6.15
C ILE A 129 -13.17 20.44 -7.56
N HIS A 130 -14.14 19.54 -7.74
CA HIS A 130 -14.65 19.17 -9.06
C HIS A 130 -13.50 18.69 -9.96
N ASN A 131 -13.26 19.38 -11.09
CA ASN A 131 -12.18 19.05 -12.02
C ASN A 131 -10.90 19.86 -11.76
N LEU A 132 -10.88 20.65 -10.68
CA LEU A 132 -9.73 21.43 -10.26
C LEU A 132 -8.88 20.65 -9.27
N VAL A 133 -7.59 20.55 -9.54
CA VAL A 133 -6.60 19.89 -8.66
C VAL A 133 -5.54 20.90 -8.25
N ILE A 134 -5.37 21.07 -6.95
CA ILE A 134 -4.35 21.96 -6.37
C ILE A 134 -3.31 21.10 -5.67
N ASP A 135 -2.07 21.13 -6.15
CA ASP A 135 -0.94 20.48 -5.50
C ASP A 135 -0.25 21.49 -4.59
N THR A 136 -0.43 21.33 -3.27
CA THR A 136 0.06 22.28 -2.27
C THR A 136 1.57 22.19 -2.05
N VAL A 137 2.19 21.06 -2.37
CA VAL A 137 3.65 20.88 -2.25
C VAL A 137 4.37 21.52 -3.43
N GLN A 138 3.93 21.23 -4.65
CA GLN A 138 4.51 21.77 -5.87
C GLN A 138 3.97 23.16 -6.22
N LYS A 139 2.90 23.59 -5.54
CA LYS A 139 2.18 24.85 -5.80
C LYS A 139 1.73 24.96 -7.25
N LYS A 140 1.16 23.88 -7.76
CA LYS A 140 0.65 23.75 -9.12
C LYS A 140 -0.86 23.54 -9.11
N VAL A 141 -1.52 24.10 -10.11
CA VAL A 141 -2.97 23.97 -10.30
C VAL A 141 -3.24 23.40 -11.68
N SER A 142 -4.17 22.45 -11.78
CA SER A 142 -4.67 21.93 -13.04
C SER A 142 -6.18 21.90 -13.06
N TYR A 143 -6.78 22.09 -14.26
CA TYR A 143 -8.20 21.99 -14.49
C TYR A 143 -8.44 21.07 -15.68
N ASN A 144 -9.24 20.03 -15.50
CA ASN A 144 -9.45 18.96 -16.50
C ASN A 144 -8.14 18.38 -17.03
N GLY A 145 -7.11 18.26 -16.16
CA GLY A 145 -5.80 17.74 -16.55
C GLY A 145 -4.86 18.75 -17.19
N GLU A 146 -5.32 19.96 -17.50
CA GLU A 146 -4.49 21.02 -18.08
C GLU A 146 -3.92 21.93 -16.99
N LYS A 147 -2.62 22.20 -17.06
CA LYS A 147 -1.93 23.08 -16.12
C LYS A 147 -2.41 24.52 -16.29
N ILE A 148 -2.79 25.15 -15.17
CA ILE A 148 -3.12 26.57 -15.12
C ILE A 148 -1.95 27.34 -14.51
N GLU A 149 -1.48 28.37 -15.19
CA GLU A 149 -0.44 29.26 -14.66
C GLU A 149 -1.07 30.38 -13.84
N LEU A 150 -0.65 30.46 -12.56
CA LEU A 150 -1.12 31.50 -11.62
C LEU A 150 0.09 32.26 -11.07
N THR A 151 -0.12 33.55 -10.77
CA THR A 151 0.84 34.29 -9.96
C THR A 151 0.88 33.73 -8.54
N PRO A 152 1.97 33.92 -7.77
CA PRO A 152 2.01 33.48 -6.37
C PRO A 152 0.87 34.01 -5.52
N LYS A 153 0.41 35.24 -5.78
CA LYS A 153 -0.72 35.84 -5.07
C LYS A 153 -2.05 35.16 -5.43
N GLU A 154 -2.27 34.88 -6.70
CA GLU A 154 -3.46 34.16 -7.17
C GLU A 154 -3.50 32.73 -6.60
N TYR A 155 -2.37 32.05 -6.59
CA TYR A 155 -2.24 30.72 -6.00
C TYR A 155 -2.56 30.73 -4.50
N ALA A 156 -2.02 31.69 -3.74
CA ALA A 156 -2.25 31.81 -2.30
C ALA A 156 -3.74 32.01 -1.97
N ILE A 157 -4.47 32.79 -2.77
CA ILE A 157 -5.91 32.98 -2.61
C ILE A 157 -6.66 31.67 -2.87
N LEU A 158 -6.30 30.96 -3.92
CA LEU A 158 -6.95 29.71 -4.30
C LEU A 158 -6.72 28.61 -3.26
N GLU A 159 -5.49 28.49 -2.72
CA GLU A 159 -5.15 27.55 -1.66
C GLU A 159 -5.98 27.83 -0.39
N TYR A 160 -6.11 29.09 0.00
CA TYR A 160 -6.94 29.51 1.13
C TYR A 160 -8.41 29.11 0.94
N LEU A 161 -8.98 29.35 -0.24
CA LEU A 161 -10.35 28.97 -0.55
C LEU A 161 -10.54 27.45 -0.55
N GLY A 162 -9.55 26.69 -0.99
CA GLY A 162 -9.56 25.24 -0.96
C GLY A 162 -9.60 24.66 0.45
N ASP A 163 -8.93 25.31 1.40
CA ASP A 163 -8.91 24.88 2.81
C ASP A 163 -10.24 25.16 3.54
N VAL A 164 -11.07 26.07 3.04
CA VAL A 164 -12.35 26.46 3.68
C VAL A 164 -13.56 25.72 3.10
N VAL A 165 -13.39 25.06 1.96
CA VAL A 165 -14.42 24.29 1.27
C VAL A 165 -14.25 22.79 1.60
#